data_1491567b7034f661dbc737b35e567d0d
#
_entry.id   1491567b7034f661dbc737b35e567d0d
#
_cell.length_a   1.000
_cell.length_b   1.000
_cell.length_c   1.000
_cell.angle_alpha   90.00
_cell.angle_beta   90.00
_cell.angle_gamma   90.00
#
_symmetry.space_group_name_H-M   'P 1'
#
loop_
_entity.id
_entity.type
_entity.pdbx_description
1 polymer ?
#
loop_
_entity_poly.entity_id
_entity_poly.type
_entity_poly.pdbx_seq_one_letter_code
_entity_poly.pdbx_strand_id
1 'polypeptide(L)'
;MGDDGSMHAQREDADSDVDLAATAHRFPRVTSFRSRHAALSDRQQETWERRWPELGTEPRHADGTPVGPIDTAAWFGRTAPLVLEIGCGAGISTLAMAIEEPHLNVIAVEVYKKGLAQLLGGVDREGLSNVRFVRGDGVDVLEHMLTPGSLTGARVFFPDPWPKSRHHKRRLLQPPTVALIADRLAPGGVLHAATDHADYAVQIGEVGDGEPLLRRIDQSRIDAGDLPISVRRPETKYEAKGLRAGSAITEFVWERRAGR
;
A
#
# COMPACT_ATOMS: atom_id res chain seq x y z
N MET A 1 26.20 -10.65 52.00
CA MET A 1 25.46 -9.46 51.62
C MET A 1 26.07 -8.98 50.34
N GLY A 2 25.58 -9.47 49.24
CA GLY A 2 26.01 -9.15 47.89
C GLY A 2 25.02 -8.23 47.24
N ASP A 3 25.53 -7.30 46.53
CA ASP A 3 24.76 -6.39 45.70
C ASP A 3 24.86 -6.91 44.28
N ASP A 4 23.73 -7.32 43.71
CA ASP A 4 23.60 -7.76 42.35
C ASP A 4 22.53 -6.86 41.71
N GLY A 5 22.95 -5.85 41.00
CA GLY A 5 22.05 -4.93 40.36
C GLY A 5 22.71 -4.11 39.26
N SER A 6 22.24 -4.29 38.06
CA SER A 6 22.46 -3.39 36.92
C SER A 6 23.48 -3.80 35.87
N MET A 7 23.03 -4.63 34.96
CA MET A 7 23.60 -4.74 33.60
C MET A 7 22.52 -5.14 32.59
N HIS A 8 21.55 -4.26 32.34
CA HIS A 8 20.65 -4.38 31.20
C HIS A 8 20.12 -3.01 30.79
N ALA A 9 20.93 -2.19 30.15
CA ALA A 9 20.44 -0.99 29.46
C ALA A 9 21.52 -0.30 28.58
N GLN A 10 22.17 -0.97 27.65
CA GLN A 10 23.08 -0.29 26.70
C GLN A 10 23.28 -1.06 25.39
N ARG A 11 22.27 -1.72 24.83
CA ARG A 11 22.39 -2.38 23.52
C ARG A 11 21.33 -2.01 22.49
N GLU A 12 20.48 -1.01 22.72
CA GLU A 12 19.39 -0.65 21.77
C GLU A 12 19.68 0.59 20.93
N ASP A 13 20.71 1.39 21.21
CA ASP A 13 20.91 2.67 20.52
C ASP A 13 21.92 2.64 19.36
N ALA A 14 22.71 1.60 19.21
CA ALA A 14 23.74 1.53 18.17
C ALA A 14 23.23 0.99 16.81
N ASP A 15 22.09 0.32 16.80
CA ASP A 15 21.51 -0.28 15.57
C ASP A 15 20.56 0.68 14.84
N SER A 16 20.16 1.79 15.46
CA SER A 16 19.25 2.77 14.90
C SER A 16 19.90 3.76 13.92
N ASP A 17 21.17 4.08 14.10
CA ASP A 17 21.85 5.12 13.29
C ASP A 17 22.31 4.62 11.91
N VAL A 18 22.69 3.35 11.80
CA VAL A 18 23.13 2.75 10.53
C VAL A 18 21.94 2.56 9.57
N ASP A 19 20.74 2.28 10.11
CA ASP A 19 19.53 2.06 9.32
C ASP A 19 18.90 3.37 8.85
N LEU A 20 19.07 4.47 9.60
CA LEU A 20 18.59 5.80 9.23
C LEU A 20 19.31 6.37 8.01
N ALA A 21 20.63 6.16 7.91
CA ALA A 21 21.41 6.62 6.76
C ALA A 21 21.08 5.82 5.47
N ALA A 22 20.94 4.50 5.57
CA ALA A 22 20.53 3.64 4.46
C ALA A 22 19.09 3.92 4.03
N THR A 23 18.20 4.21 4.98
CA THR A 23 16.81 4.57 4.72
C THR A 23 16.68 5.95 4.08
N ALA A 24 17.50 6.94 4.51
CA ALA A 24 17.49 8.29 3.93
C ALA A 24 17.98 8.32 2.48
N HIS A 25 18.88 7.40 2.10
CA HIS A 25 19.36 7.29 0.71
C HIS A 25 18.30 6.70 -0.21
N ARG A 26 17.46 5.81 0.31
CA ARG A 26 16.39 5.14 -0.46
C ARG A 26 15.08 5.92 -0.46
N PHE A 27 14.78 6.67 0.59
CA PHE A 27 13.54 7.40 0.79
C PHE A 27 13.83 8.85 1.20
N PRO A 28 13.85 9.81 0.26
CA PRO A 28 14.31 11.18 0.50
C PRO A 28 13.37 12.05 1.34
N ARG A 29 12.23 11.50 1.76
CA ARG A 29 11.22 12.18 2.60
C ARG A 29 10.95 11.45 3.91
N VAL A 30 10.21 12.09 4.83
CA VAL A 30 9.71 11.43 6.04
C VAL A 30 8.79 10.28 5.64
N THR A 31 9.23 9.04 5.95
CA THR A 31 8.51 7.83 5.54
C THR A 31 7.23 7.63 6.35
N SER A 32 6.17 7.17 5.69
CA SER A 32 4.89 6.79 6.31
C SER A 32 4.90 5.37 6.90
N PHE A 33 6.00 4.66 6.79
CA PHE A 33 6.17 3.26 7.20
C PHE A 33 7.40 3.09 8.09
N ARG A 34 7.50 1.91 8.74
CA ARG A 34 8.68 1.49 9.49
C ARG A 34 9.52 0.57 8.63
N SER A 35 10.84 0.78 8.65
CA SER A 35 11.78 -0.18 8.04
C SER A 35 11.71 -1.51 8.78
N ARG A 36 11.60 -2.61 8.04
CA ARG A 36 11.60 -3.98 8.59
C ARG A 36 12.53 -4.83 7.73
N HIS A 37 13.43 -5.52 8.39
CA HIS A 37 14.35 -6.47 7.77
C HIS A 37 14.02 -7.88 8.25
N ALA A 38 13.74 -8.79 7.33
CA ALA A 38 13.65 -10.22 7.61
C ALA A 38 14.12 -10.99 6.39
N ALA A 39 14.93 -12.01 6.64
CA ALA A 39 15.38 -12.93 5.60
C ALA A 39 14.19 -13.65 4.93
N LEU A 40 14.31 -13.90 3.64
CA LEU A 40 13.41 -14.80 2.92
C LEU A 40 13.75 -16.23 3.28
N SER A 41 12.76 -17.12 3.25
CA SER A 41 13.03 -18.56 3.23
C SER A 41 13.60 -18.96 1.86
N ASP A 42 14.27 -20.12 1.79
CA ASP A 42 14.88 -20.61 0.55
C ASP A 42 13.87 -20.64 -0.61
N ARG A 43 12.67 -21.15 -0.37
CA ARG A 43 11.57 -21.16 -1.35
C ARG A 43 11.14 -19.77 -1.79
N GLN A 44 11.07 -18.80 -0.86
CA GLN A 44 10.74 -17.41 -1.20
C GLN A 44 11.85 -16.76 -2.01
N GLN A 45 13.11 -17.06 -1.68
CA GLN A 45 14.27 -16.54 -2.40
C GLN A 45 14.31 -17.08 -3.83
N GLU A 46 14.12 -18.39 -4.03
CA GLU A 46 14.06 -19.03 -5.34
C GLU A 46 12.92 -18.42 -6.21
N THR A 47 11.72 -18.28 -5.65
CA THR A 47 10.59 -17.67 -6.38
C THR A 47 10.89 -16.21 -6.71
N TRP A 48 11.50 -15.47 -5.78
CA TRP A 48 11.90 -14.07 -5.98
C TRP A 48 12.89 -13.93 -7.14
N GLU A 49 13.96 -14.72 -7.16
CA GLU A 49 14.98 -14.68 -8.20
C GLU A 49 14.42 -15.01 -9.59
N ARG A 50 13.49 -15.95 -9.65
CA ARG A 50 12.86 -16.39 -10.91
C ARG A 50 11.80 -15.40 -11.43
N ARG A 51 10.97 -14.82 -10.54
CA ARG A 51 9.77 -14.07 -10.98
C ARG A 51 9.90 -12.55 -10.83
N TRP A 52 10.73 -12.08 -9.90
CA TRP A 52 10.89 -10.66 -9.70
C TRP A 52 11.38 -9.89 -10.94
N PRO A 53 12.34 -10.38 -11.72
CA PRO A 53 12.83 -9.68 -12.92
C PRO A 53 11.74 -9.38 -13.95
N GLU A 54 10.70 -10.21 -14.02
CA GLU A 54 9.58 -10.06 -14.94
C GLU A 54 8.43 -9.20 -14.33
N LEU A 55 8.11 -9.47 -13.08
CA LEU A 55 6.89 -8.97 -12.45
C LEU A 55 7.13 -7.76 -11.53
N GLY A 56 8.35 -7.48 -11.13
CA GLY A 56 8.71 -6.51 -10.12
C GLY A 56 9.60 -5.38 -10.61
N THR A 57 9.51 -4.24 -9.94
CA THR A 57 10.40 -3.09 -10.13
C THR A 57 10.52 -2.28 -8.84
N GLU A 58 11.35 -1.24 -8.85
CA GLU A 58 11.47 -0.22 -7.81
C GLU A 58 11.14 1.16 -8.40
N PRO A 59 10.60 2.12 -7.61
CA PRO A 59 10.23 3.44 -8.13
C PRO A 59 11.43 4.36 -8.33
N ARG A 60 12.61 3.94 -7.84
CA ARG A 60 13.87 4.68 -7.96
C ARG A 60 15.00 3.76 -8.41
N HIS A 61 15.90 4.32 -9.20
CA HIS A 61 17.18 3.70 -9.53
C HIS A 61 18.08 3.59 -8.30
N ALA A 62 19.18 2.84 -8.42
CA ALA A 62 20.16 2.66 -7.34
C ALA A 62 20.83 3.98 -6.90
N ASP A 63 20.90 4.97 -7.77
CA ASP A 63 21.41 6.32 -7.48
C ASP A 63 20.36 7.25 -6.82
N GLY A 64 19.15 6.73 -6.56
CA GLY A 64 18.03 7.45 -5.94
C GLY A 64 17.18 8.29 -6.92
N THR A 65 17.52 8.34 -8.20
CA THR A 65 16.73 9.05 -9.20
C THR A 65 15.41 8.31 -9.49
N PRO A 66 14.29 9.04 -9.74
CA PRO A 66 13.02 8.40 -10.10
C PRO A 66 13.10 7.65 -11.44
N VAL A 67 12.39 6.52 -11.52
CA VAL A 67 12.32 5.71 -12.75
C VAL A 67 11.52 6.39 -13.87
N GLY A 68 10.59 7.28 -13.52
CA GLY A 68 9.70 7.92 -14.48
C GLY A 68 8.43 7.11 -14.80
N PRO A 69 7.54 7.66 -15.62
CA PRO A 69 6.28 7.01 -15.98
C PRO A 69 6.48 5.65 -16.63
N ILE A 70 5.67 4.67 -16.23
CA ILE A 70 5.74 3.31 -16.76
C ILE A 70 4.69 3.10 -17.86
N ASP A 71 5.06 2.34 -18.89
CA ASP A 71 4.11 1.78 -19.84
C ASP A 71 3.46 0.53 -19.25
N THR A 72 2.28 0.72 -18.65
CA THR A 72 1.55 -0.38 -18.02
C THR A 72 1.05 -1.40 -19.03
N ALA A 73 0.71 -1.01 -20.25
CA ALA A 73 0.27 -1.95 -21.28
C ALA A 73 1.41 -2.88 -21.70
N ALA A 74 2.61 -2.34 -21.90
CA ALA A 74 3.80 -3.15 -22.16
C ALA A 74 4.17 -4.03 -20.98
N TRP A 75 4.12 -3.51 -19.74
CA TRP A 75 4.50 -4.27 -18.54
C TRP A 75 3.54 -5.43 -18.24
N PHE A 76 2.23 -5.25 -18.42
CA PHE A 76 1.23 -6.32 -18.23
C PHE A 76 1.05 -7.20 -19.48
N GLY A 77 1.54 -6.78 -20.64
CA GLY A 77 1.27 -7.43 -21.92
C GLY A 77 -0.18 -7.29 -22.40
N ARG A 78 -0.95 -6.37 -21.80
CA ARG A 78 -2.34 -6.08 -22.14
C ARG A 78 -2.75 -4.68 -21.69
N THR A 79 -3.75 -4.11 -22.37
CA THR A 79 -4.46 -2.92 -21.89
C THR A 79 -5.66 -3.36 -21.08
N ALA A 80 -5.73 -2.91 -19.82
CA ALA A 80 -6.85 -3.17 -18.91
C ALA A 80 -6.94 -2.02 -17.87
N PRO A 81 -8.11 -1.83 -17.21
CA PRO A 81 -8.22 -0.86 -16.13
C PRO A 81 -7.22 -1.17 -15.02
N LEU A 82 -6.63 -0.12 -14.46
CA LEU A 82 -5.51 -0.23 -13.52
C LEU A 82 -5.91 0.10 -12.09
N VAL A 83 -5.53 -0.76 -11.17
CA VAL A 83 -5.67 -0.56 -9.72
C VAL A 83 -4.29 -0.47 -9.07
N LEU A 84 -4.10 0.51 -8.20
CA LEU A 84 -2.93 0.63 -7.33
C LEU A 84 -3.30 0.22 -5.91
N GLU A 85 -2.60 -0.75 -5.32
CA GLU A 85 -2.70 -1.05 -3.89
C GLU A 85 -1.43 -0.62 -3.16
N ILE A 86 -1.55 0.33 -2.24
CA ILE A 86 -0.42 0.87 -1.47
C ILE A 86 -0.38 0.21 -0.10
N GLY A 87 0.75 -0.44 0.21
CA GLY A 87 0.93 -1.16 1.46
C GLY A 87 0.28 -2.54 1.45
N CYS A 88 0.44 -3.31 0.36
CA CYS A 88 -0.20 -4.62 0.22
C CYS A 88 0.24 -5.65 1.29
N GLY A 89 1.31 -5.37 2.04
CA GLY A 89 1.82 -6.26 3.08
C GLY A 89 2.14 -7.66 2.56
N ALA A 90 1.55 -8.69 3.16
CA ALA A 90 1.67 -10.09 2.71
C ALA A 90 0.74 -10.43 1.53
N GLY A 91 -0.10 -9.49 1.09
CA GLY A 91 -0.90 -9.57 -0.11
C GLY A 91 -2.11 -10.50 -0.03
N ILE A 92 -2.65 -10.76 1.15
CA ILE A 92 -3.82 -11.66 1.30
C ILE A 92 -5.03 -11.06 0.57
N SER A 93 -5.32 -9.78 0.79
CA SER A 93 -6.41 -9.08 0.11
C SER A 93 -6.11 -8.91 -1.38
N THR A 94 -4.88 -8.48 -1.72
CA THR A 94 -4.44 -8.31 -3.11
C THR A 94 -4.63 -9.58 -3.93
N LEU A 95 -4.19 -10.73 -3.39
CA LEU A 95 -4.29 -12.03 -4.09
C LEU A 95 -5.75 -12.42 -4.33
N ALA A 96 -6.58 -12.35 -3.28
CA ALA A 96 -7.99 -12.71 -3.39
C ALA A 96 -8.74 -11.79 -4.39
N MET A 97 -8.54 -10.48 -4.28
CA MET A 97 -9.19 -9.52 -5.17
C MET A 97 -8.68 -9.65 -6.62
N ALA A 98 -7.39 -9.94 -6.84
CA ALA A 98 -6.85 -10.17 -8.18
C ALA A 98 -7.40 -11.43 -8.85
N ILE A 99 -7.75 -12.46 -8.08
CA ILE A 99 -8.44 -13.67 -8.56
C ILE A 99 -9.89 -13.35 -8.96
N GLU A 100 -10.59 -12.56 -8.13
CA GLU A 100 -11.99 -12.19 -8.36
C GLU A 100 -12.15 -11.16 -9.49
N GLU A 101 -11.14 -10.34 -9.74
CA GLU A 101 -11.15 -9.26 -10.72
C GLU A 101 -10.10 -9.48 -11.84
N PRO A 102 -10.14 -10.60 -12.60
CA PRO A 102 -9.12 -10.93 -13.61
C PRO A 102 -9.08 -9.93 -14.79
N HIS A 103 -10.12 -9.12 -14.95
CA HIS A 103 -10.22 -8.06 -15.95
C HIS A 103 -9.44 -6.79 -15.57
N LEU A 104 -9.03 -6.64 -14.32
CA LEU A 104 -8.21 -5.52 -13.85
C LEU A 104 -6.72 -5.87 -13.86
N ASN A 105 -5.88 -4.87 -14.06
CA ASN A 105 -4.45 -4.91 -13.76
C ASN A 105 -4.22 -4.34 -12.36
N VAL A 106 -3.41 -4.98 -11.54
CA VAL A 106 -3.11 -4.57 -10.17
C VAL A 106 -1.61 -4.32 -10.01
N ILE A 107 -1.25 -3.11 -9.58
CA ILE A 107 0.10 -2.81 -9.09
C ILE A 107 0.07 -2.86 -7.56
N ALA A 108 0.77 -3.83 -7.00
CA ALA A 108 0.92 -4.01 -5.56
C ALA A 108 2.23 -3.35 -5.09
N VAL A 109 2.10 -2.35 -4.20
CA VAL A 109 3.23 -1.58 -3.68
C VAL A 109 3.48 -1.95 -2.22
N GLU A 110 4.73 -2.26 -1.88
CA GLU A 110 5.15 -2.54 -0.52
C GLU A 110 6.66 -2.27 -0.35
N VAL A 111 7.06 -1.73 0.78
CA VAL A 111 8.48 -1.51 1.12
C VAL A 111 9.15 -2.75 1.67
N TYR A 112 8.36 -3.62 2.29
CA TYR A 112 8.84 -4.79 3.00
C TYR A 112 8.99 -6.00 2.07
N LYS A 113 10.24 -6.31 1.69
CA LYS A 113 10.58 -7.38 0.73
C LYS A 113 9.90 -8.70 1.04
N LYS A 114 9.84 -9.12 2.32
CA LYS A 114 9.24 -10.40 2.71
C LYS A 114 7.72 -10.45 2.47
N GLY A 115 7.03 -9.32 2.63
CA GLY A 115 5.61 -9.21 2.28
C GLY A 115 5.41 -9.44 0.79
N LEU A 116 6.12 -8.68 -0.05
CA LEU A 116 6.08 -8.87 -1.51
C LEU A 116 6.46 -10.29 -1.95
N ALA A 117 7.47 -10.90 -1.33
CA ALA A 117 7.86 -12.27 -1.65
C ALA A 117 6.76 -13.29 -1.31
N GLN A 118 5.96 -13.04 -0.27
CA GLN A 118 4.81 -13.87 0.07
C GLN A 118 3.71 -13.73 -0.98
N LEU A 119 3.36 -12.51 -1.37
CA LEU A 119 2.37 -12.25 -2.41
C LEU A 119 2.83 -12.79 -3.77
N LEU A 120 4.11 -12.58 -4.13
CA LEU A 120 4.71 -13.11 -5.36
C LEU A 120 4.59 -14.62 -5.43
N GLY A 121 4.86 -15.33 -4.32
CA GLY A 121 4.66 -16.78 -4.22
C GLY A 121 3.20 -17.20 -4.37
N GLY A 122 2.25 -16.37 -3.95
CA GLY A 122 0.82 -16.56 -4.17
C GLY A 122 0.46 -16.40 -5.64
N VAL A 123 0.86 -15.31 -6.26
CA VAL A 123 0.63 -14.99 -7.69
C VAL A 123 1.20 -16.08 -8.59
N ASP A 124 2.42 -16.56 -8.30
CA ASP A 124 3.07 -17.63 -9.03
C ASP A 124 2.31 -18.97 -8.92
N ARG A 125 1.87 -19.33 -7.72
CA ARG A 125 1.12 -20.56 -7.46
C ARG A 125 -0.25 -20.57 -8.14
N GLU A 126 -0.97 -19.44 -8.11
CA GLU A 126 -2.29 -19.29 -8.75
C GLU A 126 -2.20 -18.99 -10.25
N GLY A 127 -0.99 -18.82 -10.80
CA GLY A 127 -0.79 -18.54 -12.23
C GLY A 127 -1.36 -17.20 -12.68
N LEU A 128 -1.44 -16.20 -11.80
CA LEU A 128 -2.02 -14.90 -12.13
C LEU A 128 -1.08 -14.08 -13.02
N SER A 129 -1.64 -13.50 -14.07
CA SER A 129 -0.94 -12.60 -15.00
C SER A 129 -1.23 -11.11 -14.79
N ASN A 130 -2.24 -10.81 -13.97
CA ASN A 130 -2.79 -9.47 -13.77
C ASN A 130 -2.22 -8.72 -12.55
N VAL A 131 -1.12 -9.18 -11.94
CA VAL A 131 -0.46 -8.51 -10.82
C VAL A 131 0.97 -8.15 -11.17
N ARG A 132 1.39 -6.95 -10.82
CA ARG A 132 2.77 -6.46 -10.88
C ARG A 132 3.16 -5.86 -9.53
N PHE A 133 4.45 -5.79 -9.27
CA PHE A 133 4.98 -5.45 -7.95
C PHE A 133 5.88 -4.23 -8.00
N VAL A 134 5.71 -3.30 -7.07
CA VAL A 134 6.68 -2.23 -6.85
C VAL A 134 7.18 -2.30 -5.41
N ARG A 135 8.51 -2.47 -5.27
CA ARG A 135 9.15 -2.44 -3.97
C ARG A 135 9.61 -1.02 -3.66
N GLY A 136 8.82 -0.25 -2.94
CA GLY A 136 9.16 1.13 -2.62
C GLY A 136 8.05 1.91 -1.93
N ASP A 137 8.26 3.21 -1.80
CA ASP A 137 7.27 4.12 -1.26
C ASP A 137 6.12 4.35 -2.26
N GLY A 138 4.88 4.13 -1.81
CA GLY A 138 3.69 4.35 -2.63
C GLY A 138 3.53 5.80 -3.12
N VAL A 139 4.06 6.77 -2.38
CA VAL A 139 4.05 8.16 -2.82
C VAL A 139 5.00 8.38 -4.00
N ASP A 140 6.17 7.73 -4.01
CA ASP A 140 7.09 7.75 -5.16
C ASP A 140 6.44 7.14 -6.40
N VAL A 141 5.67 6.06 -6.23
CA VAL A 141 4.92 5.44 -7.34
C VAL A 141 3.90 6.41 -7.92
N LEU A 142 3.11 7.06 -7.05
CA LEU A 142 2.13 8.06 -7.48
C LEU A 142 2.78 9.26 -8.17
N GLU A 143 3.90 9.78 -7.64
CA GLU A 143 4.57 10.97 -8.16
C GLU A 143 5.25 10.73 -9.50
N HIS A 144 5.90 9.57 -9.64
CA HIS A 144 6.87 9.36 -10.71
C HIS A 144 6.48 8.30 -11.73
N MET A 145 5.77 7.24 -11.31
CA MET A 145 5.51 6.09 -12.17
C MET A 145 4.13 6.14 -12.86
N LEU A 146 3.20 6.92 -12.31
CA LEU A 146 1.82 6.99 -12.80
C LEU A 146 1.50 8.39 -13.33
N THR A 147 0.73 8.45 -14.40
CA THR A 147 0.24 9.71 -15.00
C THR A 147 -1.12 10.09 -14.42
N PRO A 148 -1.50 11.39 -14.45
CA PRO A 148 -2.84 11.82 -14.08
C PRO A 148 -3.94 11.05 -14.81
N GLY A 149 -4.98 10.65 -14.10
CA GLY A 149 -6.13 9.94 -14.67
C GLY A 149 -5.86 8.50 -15.13
N SER A 150 -4.73 7.89 -14.76
CA SER A 150 -4.36 6.53 -15.20
C SER A 150 -4.97 5.40 -14.36
N LEU A 151 -5.50 5.69 -13.17
CA LEU A 151 -6.03 4.68 -12.26
C LEU A 151 -7.56 4.59 -12.33
N THR A 152 -8.07 3.38 -12.42
CA THR A 152 -9.48 3.06 -12.19
C THR A 152 -9.77 2.91 -10.70
N GLY A 153 -8.77 2.52 -9.91
CA GLY A 153 -8.90 2.40 -8.47
C GLY A 153 -7.59 2.54 -7.71
N ALA A 154 -7.70 2.99 -6.47
CA ALA A 154 -6.61 2.99 -5.50
C ALA A 154 -7.10 2.34 -4.20
N ARG A 155 -6.29 1.46 -3.62
CA ARG A 155 -6.58 0.73 -2.38
C ARG A 155 -5.50 1.03 -1.35
N VAL A 156 -5.92 1.42 -0.14
CA VAL A 156 -5.02 1.69 0.99
C VAL A 156 -5.60 1.05 2.23
N PHE A 157 -5.14 -0.13 2.58
CA PHE A 157 -5.68 -0.91 3.68
C PHE A 157 -4.71 -0.98 4.85
N PHE A 158 -5.19 -0.60 6.05
CA PHE A 158 -4.46 -0.64 7.32
C PHE A 158 -3.07 0.01 7.26
N PRO A 159 -2.95 1.24 6.72
CA PRO A 159 -1.67 1.94 6.77
C PRO A 159 -1.24 2.19 8.21
N ASP A 160 0.06 2.27 8.46
CA ASP A 160 0.62 2.49 9.81
C ASP A 160 -0.08 3.68 10.52
N PRO A 161 -0.74 3.48 11.68
CA PRO A 161 -1.59 4.50 12.31
C PRO A 161 -0.80 5.57 13.07
N TRP A 162 0.47 5.30 13.40
CA TRP A 162 1.33 6.23 14.15
C TRP A 162 0.62 6.83 15.36
N PRO A 163 0.31 6.07 16.43
CA PRO A 163 -0.60 6.47 17.52
C PRO A 163 -0.18 7.72 18.30
N LYS A 164 1.13 8.01 18.36
CA LYS A 164 1.64 9.19 19.08
C LYS A 164 1.44 10.45 18.26
N SER A 165 0.80 11.49 18.80
CA SER A 165 0.47 12.75 18.10
C SER A 165 1.65 13.39 17.37
N ARG A 166 2.87 13.36 17.97
CA ARG A 166 4.09 13.86 17.32
C ARG A 166 4.46 13.10 16.04
N HIS A 167 3.87 11.92 15.80
CA HIS A 167 4.09 11.07 14.62
C HIS A 167 2.95 11.13 13.61
N HIS A 168 1.83 11.80 13.87
CA HIS A 168 0.69 11.89 12.95
C HIS A 168 1.10 12.42 11.57
N LYS A 169 2.12 13.31 11.51
CA LYS A 169 2.70 13.79 10.24
C LYS A 169 3.31 12.67 9.36
N ARG A 170 3.48 11.46 9.90
CA ARG A 170 3.98 10.28 9.18
C ARG A 170 2.84 9.41 8.61
N ARG A 171 1.59 9.67 8.97
CA ARG A 171 0.45 8.94 8.42
C ARG A 171 0.41 9.10 6.91
N LEU A 172 0.14 8.01 6.19
CA LEU A 172 0.16 8.00 4.73
C LEU A 172 -0.96 8.88 4.14
N LEU A 173 -2.19 8.70 4.63
CA LEU A 173 -3.35 9.45 4.13
C LEU A 173 -3.40 10.83 4.78
N GLN A 174 -2.56 11.72 4.26
CA GLN A 174 -2.49 13.17 4.53
C GLN A 174 -3.08 13.93 3.32
N PRO A 175 -3.47 15.21 3.45
CA PRO A 175 -4.01 15.98 2.34
C PRO A 175 -3.18 15.93 1.07
N PRO A 176 -1.83 16.08 1.07
CA PRO A 176 -1.05 16.00 -0.16
C PRO A 176 -1.11 14.63 -0.84
N THR A 177 -1.10 13.55 -0.05
CA THR A 177 -1.14 12.19 -0.61
C THR A 177 -2.52 11.87 -1.18
N VAL A 178 -3.60 12.29 -0.48
CA VAL A 178 -4.97 12.06 -0.97
C VAL A 178 -5.23 12.88 -2.24
N ALA A 179 -4.76 14.13 -2.31
CA ALA A 179 -4.83 14.95 -3.52
C ALA A 179 -4.09 14.29 -4.68
N LEU A 180 -2.91 13.72 -4.43
CA LEU A 180 -2.13 13.01 -5.43
C LEU A 180 -2.83 11.73 -5.91
N ILE A 181 -3.42 10.95 -5.02
CA ILE A 181 -4.25 9.79 -5.38
C ILE A 181 -5.43 10.24 -6.24
N ALA A 182 -6.14 11.30 -5.83
CA ALA A 182 -7.29 11.83 -6.56
C ALA A 182 -6.91 12.31 -7.97
N ASP A 183 -5.73 12.92 -8.14
CA ASP A 183 -5.22 13.32 -9.45
C ASP A 183 -4.91 12.11 -10.34
N ARG A 184 -4.38 11.02 -9.79
CA ARG A 184 -4.06 9.80 -10.54
C ARG A 184 -5.30 8.98 -10.90
N LEU A 185 -6.39 9.08 -10.15
CA LEU A 185 -7.65 8.42 -10.50
C LEU A 185 -8.24 9.02 -11.79
N ALA A 186 -8.79 8.19 -12.65
CA ALA A 186 -9.65 8.62 -13.75
C ALA A 186 -10.99 9.16 -13.22
N PRO A 187 -11.72 10.01 -13.95
CA PRO A 187 -13.09 10.36 -13.59
C PRO A 187 -13.94 9.09 -13.36
N GLY A 188 -14.64 9.02 -12.23
CA GLY A 188 -15.37 7.81 -11.80
C GLY A 188 -14.49 6.74 -11.13
N GLY A 189 -13.18 6.90 -11.12
CA GLY A 189 -12.25 6.01 -10.42
C GLY A 189 -12.43 6.10 -8.90
N VAL A 190 -12.08 5.04 -8.17
CA VAL A 190 -12.44 4.85 -6.77
C VAL A 190 -11.20 4.80 -5.87
N LEU A 191 -11.21 5.57 -4.77
CA LEU A 191 -10.32 5.37 -3.63
C LEU A 191 -11.05 4.56 -2.56
N HIS A 192 -10.50 3.39 -2.20
CA HIS A 192 -10.98 2.56 -1.10
C HIS A 192 -9.92 2.50 0.00
N ALA A 193 -10.26 2.96 1.20
CA ALA A 193 -9.38 2.97 2.37
C ALA A 193 -10.02 2.24 3.55
N ALA A 194 -9.19 1.55 4.35
CA ALA A 194 -9.64 0.89 5.58
C ALA A 194 -8.63 1.08 6.70
N THR A 195 -9.10 1.21 7.94
CA THR A 195 -8.28 1.24 9.15
C THR A 195 -9.02 0.64 10.35
N ASP A 196 -8.28 0.04 11.27
CA ASP A 196 -8.75 -0.45 12.57
C ASP A 196 -8.44 0.52 13.73
N HIS A 197 -7.87 1.69 13.42
CA HIS A 197 -7.47 2.69 14.41
C HIS A 197 -8.41 3.89 14.40
N ALA A 198 -9.23 4.03 15.45
CA ALA A 198 -10.32 5.01 15.51
C ALA A 198 -9.89 6.46 15.26
N ASP A 199 -8.80 6.93 15.88
CA ASP A 199 -8.29 8.29 15.67
C ASP A 199 -7.79 8.51 14.23
N TYR A 200 -7.19 7.48 13.62
CA TYR A 200 -6.80 7.57 12.22
C TYR A 200 -8.01 7.52 11.28
N ALA A 201 -9.06 6.79 11.64
CA ALA A 201 -10.32 6.78 10.88
C ALA A 201 -10.93 8.19 10.79
N VAL A 202 -10.93 8.95 11.91
CA VAL A 202 -11.38 10.35 11.90
C VAL A 202 -10.58 11.17 10.89
N GLN A 203 -9.25 11.13 10.98
CA GLN A 203 -8.38 11.87 10.05
C GLN A 203 -8.59 11.45 8.59
N ILE A 204 -8.67 10.14 8.30
CA ILE A 204 -8.89 9.62 6.93
C ILE A 204 -10.21 10.18 6.38
N GLY A 205 -11.27 10.14 7.18
CA GLY A 205 -12.57 10.69 6.81
C GLY A 205 -12.50 12.17 6.48
N GLU A 206 -11.91 12.98 7.37
CA GLU A 206 -11.77 14.42 7.19
C GLU A 206 -10.95 14.78 5.95
N VAL A 207 -9.82 14.10 5.74
CA VAL A 207 -8.94 14.37 4.60
C VAL A 207 -9.59 13.96 3.27
N GLY A 208 -10.24 12.80 3.22
CA GLY A 208 -10.90 12.33 2.01
C GLY A 208 -12.12 13.17 1.63
N ASP A 209 -12.93 13.59 2.62
CA ASP A 209 -14.10 14.47 2.39
C ASP A 209 -13.67 15.90 2.03
N GLY A 210 -12.51 16.34 2.53
CA GLY A 210 -11.94 17.65 2.23
C GLY A 210 -11.28 17.74 0.86
N GLU A 211 -11.03 16.62 0.16
CA GLU A 211 -10.42 16.64 -1.17
C GLU A 211 -11.44 17.04 -2.25
N PRO A 212 -11.26 18.18 -2.94
CA PRO A 212 -12.27 18.71 -3.88
C PRO A 212 -12.59 17.76 -5.05
N LEU A 213 -11.62 16.95 -5.48
CA LEU A 213 -11.80 16.01 -6.59
C LEU A 213 -12.54 14.73 -6.15
N LEU A 214 -12.70 14.49 -4.87
CA LEU A 214 -13.35 13.28 -4.34
C LEU A 214 -14.78 13.56 -3.89
N ARG A 215 -15.61 12.53 -3.95
CA ARG A 215 -16.95 12.49 -3.37
C ARG A 215 -17.11 11.18 -2.64
N ARG A 216 -17.45 11.22 -1.36
CA ARG A 216 -17.76 10.01 -0.60
C ARG A 216 -18.95 9.28 -1.23
N ILE A 217 -18.83 7.96 -1.33
CA ILE A 217 -19.89 7.08 -1.79
C ILE A 217 -20.64 6.56 -0.58
N ASP A 218 -21.96 6.60 -0.63
CA ASP A 218 -22.82 6.05 0.42
C ASP A 218 -23.01 4.53 0.27
N GLN A 219 -23.55 3.91 1.31
CA GLN A 219 -23.75 2.47 1.36
C GLN A 219 -24.68 1.97 0.25
N SER A 220 -25.70 2.75 -0.11
CA SER A 220 -26.65 2.37 -1.14
C SER A 220 -25.99 2.21 -2.51
N ARG A 221 -25.04 3.08 -2.83
CA ARG A 221 -24.25 3.01 -4.05
C ARG A 221 -23.25 1.84 -4.03
N ILE A 222 -22.68 1.52 -2.84
CA ILE A 222 -21.82 0.36 -2.66
C ILE A 222 -22.61 -0.93 -2.88
N ASP A 223 -23.81 -1.01 -2.31
CA ASP A 223 -24.70 -2.18 -2.42
C ASP A 223 -25.21 -2.40 -3.86
N ALA A 224 -25.35 -1.33 -4.63
CA ALA A 224 -25.71 -1.42 -6.04
C ALA A 224 -24.67 -2.17 -6.90
N GLY A 225 -23.40 -2.18 -6.48
CA GLY A 225 -22.33 -2.96 -7.10
C GLY A 225 -21.91 -2.47 -8.49
N ASP A 226 -22.17 -1.20 -8.83
CA ASP A 226 -21.86 -0.58 -10.11
C ASP A 226 -20.52 0.18 -10.11
N LEU A 227 -19.66 -0.06 -9.10
CA LEU A 227 -18.35 0.55 -8.99
C LEU A 227 -17.34 -0.12 -9.94
N PRO A 228 -16.37 0.63 -10.46
CA PRO A 228 -15.41 0.10 -11.43
C PRO A 228 -14.40 -0.90 -10.82
N ILE A 229 -14.35 -0.98 -9.51
CA ILE A 229 -13.56 -1.95 -8.75
C ILE A 229 -14.41 -2.54 -7.62
N SER A 230 -14.09 -3.76 -7.19
CA SER A 230 -14.69 -4.32 -5.98
C SER A 230 -14.24 -3.56 -4.74
N VAL A 231 -15.20 -3.23 -3.89
CA VAL A 231 -14.96 -2.72 -2.53
C VAL A 231 -15.29 -3.78 -1.47
N ARG A 232 -15.53 -5.02 -1.90
CA ARG A 232 -15.70 -6.19 -1.01
C ARG A 232 -14.34 -6.78 -0.72
N ARG A 233 -13.74 -6.34 0.35
CA ARG A 233 -12.43 -6.82 0.78
C ARG A 233 -12.59 -8.14 1.55
N PRO A 234 -11.77 -9.17 1.28
CA PRO A 234 -11.80 -10.39 2.08
C PRO A 234 -11.34 -10.10 3.52
N GLU A 235 -12.03 -10.69 4.49
CA GLU A 235 -11.62 -10.61 5.89
C GLU A 235 -10.29 -11.34 6.09
N THR A 236 -9.32 -10.66 6.66
CA THR A 236 -8.02 -11.26 6.96
C THR A 236 -8.01 -11.90 8.37
N LYS A 237 -7.11 -12.86 8.60
CA LYS A 237 -6.92 -13.47 9.93
C LYS A 237 -6.57 -12.44 11.02
N TYR A 238 -5.93 -11.33 10.65
CA TYR A 238 -5.60 -10.25 11.57
C TYR A 238 -6.84 -9.47 11.97
N GLU A 239 -7.74 -9.22 11.01
CA GLU A 239 -9.02 -8.55 11.25
C GLU A 239 -9.93 -9.41 12.14
N ALA A 240 -10.05 -10.70 11.83
CA ALA A 240 -10.82 -11.63 12.67
C ALA A 240 -10.31 -11.66 14.12
N LYS A 241 -9.00 -11.47 14.33
CA LYS A 241 -8.41 -11.34 15.66
C LYS A 241 -8.72 -9.97 16.30
N GLY A 242 -8.61 -8.89 15.54
CA GLY A 242 -8.93 -7.53 15.98
C GLY A 242 -10.40 -7.37 16.35
N LEU A 243 -11.32 -7.85 15.52
CA LEU A 243 -12.75 -7.86 15.78
C LEU A 243 -13.10 -8.63 17.07
N ARG A 244 -12.47 -9.78 17.30
CA ARG A 244 -12.60 -10.54 18.57
C ARG A 244 -12.06 -9.78 19.78
N ALA A 245 -11.13 -8.86 19.59
CA ALA A 245 -10.58 -7.98 20.62
C ALA A 245 -11.36 -6.65 20.74
N GLY A 246 -12.47 -6.47 19.99
CA GLY A 246 -13.33 -5.28 20.05
C GLY A 246 -12.88 -4.12 19.16
N SER A 247 -11.92 -4.33 18.26
CA SER A 247 -11.54 -3.30 17.28
C SER A 247 -12.60 -3.21 16.18
N ALA A 248 -13.16 -2.02 15.94
CA ALA A 248 -14.02 -1.75 14.81
C ALA A 248 -13.16 -1.38 13.59
N ILE A 249 -13.45 -1.99 12.44
CA ILE A 249 -12.85 -1.58 11.18
C ILE A 249 -13.73 -0.47 10.59
N THR A 250 -13.09 0.61 10.19
CA THR A 250 -13.75 1.70 9.46
C THR A 250 -13.25 1.68 8.03
N GLU A 251 -14.19 1.59 7.09
CA GLU A 251 -13.92 1.64 5.65
C GLU A 251 -14.50 2.91 5.05
N PHE A 252 -13.80 3.42 4.04
CA PHE A 252 -14.16 4.62 3.32
C PHE A 252 -14.03 4.37 1.83
N VAL A 253 -15.02 4.83 1.08
CA VAL A 253 -15.01 4.75 -0.38
C VAL A 253 -15.33 6.13 -0.94
N TRP A 254 -14.45 6.64 -1.80
CA TRP A 254 -14.65 7.88 -2.54
C TRP A 254 -14.55 7.62 -4.04
N GLU A 255 -15.34 8.33 -4.80
CA GLU A 255 -15.29 8.36 -6.26
C GLU A 255 -14.66 9.69 -6.72
N ARG A 256 -13.78 9.63 -7.69
CA ARG A 256 -13.31 10.86 -8.35
C ARG A 256 -14.43 11.49 -9.15
N ARG A 257 -14.72 12.77 -8.87
CA ARG A 257 -15.70 13.56 -9.62
C ARG A 257 -15.29 13.64 -11.09
N ALA A 258 -16.28 13.63 -11.99
CA ALA A 258 -16.05 14.04 -13.36
C ALA A 258 -15.56 15.51 -13.36
N GLY A 259 -14.51 15.83 -14.10
CA GLY A 259 -14.10 17.23 -14.31
C GLY A 259 -15.27 18.03 -14.87
N ARG A 260 -15.36 19.30 -14.44
CA ARG A 260 -16.25 20.25 -15.11
C ARG A 260 -15.70 20.62 -16.47
#